data_3f92293ca0a7f20363be15ea77848c5b
#
_entry.id   3f92293ca0a7f20363be15ea77848c5b
#
_cell.length_a   1.000
_cell.length_b   1.000
_cell.length_c   1.000
_cell.angle_alpha   90.00
_cell.angle_beta   90.00
_cell.angle_gamma   90.00
#
_symmetry.space_group_name_H-M   'P 1'
#
loop_
_entity.id
_entity.type
_entity.pdbx_description
1 polymer ?
#
loop_
_entity_poly.entity_id
_entity_poly.type
_entity_poly.pdbx_seq_one_letter_code
_entity_poly.pdbx_strand_id
1 'polypeptide(L)'
;MEAVERNNMAQEKAIVNNKIREAVLETVCGITSRLPENAAYEVAFAGKSNVGKSSLINTLLMRKSLARTSSQPGKTQTINYYRINKDETRDGFAPDCYLVDLPGYGFATASVEVKEKWGRMIERYLRTSKALKRVFLLVDIRHAPSANDRMMYEWIVQSGMESVVIATKKDKLKPSQIDKSLKQIRTGLNLGADTRIIPFSSETREGRDAVWDLIREASGSSDSSDMKGH
;
A
#
# COMPACT_ATOMS: atom_id res chain seq x y z
N MET A 1 18.34 32.19 -21.12
CA MET A 1 17.23 32.47 -20.16
C MET A 1 16.27 31.28 -20.02
N GLU A 2 15.81 30.66 -21.10
CA GLU A 2 14.85 29.53 -21.04
C GLU A 2 15.34 28.26 -20.31
N ALA A 3 16.64 27.98 -20.26
CA ALA A 3 17.17 26.81 -19.58
C ALA A 3 17.20 26.97 -18.03
N VAL A 4 17.31 28.20 -17.55
CA VAL A 4 17.29 28.53 -16.10
C VAL A 4 15.86 28.53 -15.58
N GLU A 5 14.89 28.96 -16.39
CA GLU A 5 13.47 28.92 -16.04
C GLU A 5 12.91 27.49 -15.98
N ARG A 6 13.34 26.62 -16.90
CA ARG A 6 12.96 25.18 -16.83
C ARG A 6 13.54 24.46 -15.64
N ASN A 7 14.72 24.85 -15.17
CA ASN A 7 15.34 24.27 -13.98
C ASN A 7 14.69 24.78 -12.68
N ASN A 8 14.18 26.00 -12.66
CA ASN A 8 13.42 26.53 -11.52
C ASN A 8 12.00 25.93 -11.42
N MET A 9 11.33 25.66 -12.54
CA MET A 9 10.03 24.98 -12.53
C MET A 9 10.12 23.51 -12.11
N ALA A 10 11.29 22.87 -12.25
CA ALA A 10 11.51 21.51 -11.74
C ALA A 10 11.82 21.48 -10.23
N GLN A 11 12.18 22.60 -9.60
CA GLN A 11 12.50 22.69 -8.18
C GLN A 11 11.34 23.21 -7.32
N GLU A 12 10.27 23.75 -7.89
CA GLU A 12 9.02 24.04 -7.20
C GLU A 12 8.03 22.87 -7.26
N LYS A 13 8.47 21.63 -7.09
CA LYS A 13 7.62 20.65 -6.43
C LYS A 13 7.50 21.11 -4.98
N ALA A 14 6.46 21.91 -4.72
CA ALA A 14 6.08 22.28 -3.37
C ALA A 14 6.28 21.03 -2.50
N ILE A 15 7.06 21.17 -1.43
CA ILE A 15 7.21 20.11 -0.42
C ILE A 15 5.80 19.91 0.14
N VAL A 16 5.06 19.01 -0.49
CA VAL A 16 3.70 18.67 -0.03
C VAL A 16 3.89 17.96 1.29
N ASN A 17 3.81 18.76 2.33
CA ASN A 17 4.02 18.31 3.69
C ASN A 17 2.77 17.50 4.08
N ASN A 18 2.80 16.17 3.85
CA ASN A 18 1.70 15.25 4.14
C ASN A 18 1.33 15.23 5.63
N LYS A 19 0.76 16.35 6.11
CA LYS A 19 0.35 16.50 7.50
C LYS A 19 -0.84 15.59 7.79
N ILE A 20 -0.74 14.83 8.86
CA ILE A 20 -1.82 14.03 9.38
C ILE A 20 -2.42 14.75 10.58
N ARG A 21 -3.60 15.33 10.39
CA ARG A 21 -4.39 15.93 11.47
C ARG A 21 -5.05 14.85 12.30
N GLU A 22 -5.72 13.93 11.61
CA GLU A 22 -6.46 12.85 12.22
C GLU A 22 -6.15 11.51 11.54
N ALA A 23 -6.06 10.46 12.32
CA ALA A 23 -5.97 9.08 11.85
C ALA A 23 -6.63 8.19 12.89
N VAL A 24 -7.69 7.49 12.50
CA VAL A 24 -8.46 6.61 13.38
C VAL A 24 -8.68 5.24 12.75
N LEU A 25 -8.64 4.19 13.56
CA LEU A 25 -9.13 2.87 13.15
C LEU A 25 -10.66 2.92 13.22
N GLU A 26 -11.32 3.11 12.08
CA GLU A 26 -12.76 3.31 12.03
C GLU A 26 -13.53 2.01 11.93
N THR A 27 -13.05 1.06 11.13
CA THR A 27 -13.75 -0.22 10.89
C THR A 27 -12.78 -1.39 10.89
N VAL A 28 -13.23 -2.50 11.44
CA VAL A 28 -12.52 -3.79 11.46
C VAL A 28 -13.44 -4.87 10.91
N CYS A 29 -13.07 -5.48 9.79
CA CYS A 29 -13.84 -6.54 9.15
C CYS A 29 -13.17 -7.91 9.33
N GLY A 30 -13.87 -8.85 9.94
CA GLY A 30 -13.51 -10.27 9.97
C GLY A 30 -13.98 -11.02 8.72
N ILE A 31 -13.75 -12.33 8.70
CA ILE A 31 -14.04 -13.21 7.54
C ILE A 31 -15.51 -13.14 7.11
N THR A 32 -16.43 -13.07 8.07
CA THR A 32 -17.89 -13.06 7.83
C THR A 32 -18.49 -11.65 7.79
N SER A 33 -17.69 -10.61 8.04
CA SER A 33 -18.19 -9.24 8.07
C SER A 33 -18.62 -8.78 6.68
N ARG A 34 -19.68 -7.96 6.61
CA ARG A 34 -19.97 -7.16 5.44
C ARG A 34 -18.87 -6.10 5.29
N LEU A 35 -18.38 -5.90 4.07
CA LEU A 35 -17.44 -4.83 3.79
C LEU A 35 -18.16 -3.48 3.85
N PRO A 36 -17.52 -2.41 4.36
CA PRO A 36 -18.12 -1.09 4.38
C PRO A 36 -18.26 -0.52 2.96
N GLU A 37 -19.25 0.34 2.78
CA GLU A 37 -19.41 1.15 1.56
C GLU A 37 -18.89 2.56 1.88
N ASN A 38 -17.59 2.78 1.68
CA ASN A 38 -16.94 4.02 2.04
C ASN A 38 -17.15 5.10 0.98
N ALA A 39 -17.41 6.34 1.42
CA ALA A 39 -17.55 7.49 0.53
C ALA A 39 -16.16 8.01 0.07
N ALA A 40 -15.15 7.97 0.93
CA ALA A 40 -13.80 8.32 0.56
C ALA A 40 -13.09 7.11 -0.07
N TYR A 41 -12.13 7.40 -0.97
CA TYR A 41 -11.39 6.36 -1.66
C TYR A 41 -10.48 5.56 -0.72
N GLU A 42 -10.19 4.35 -1.14
CA GLU A 42 -9.37 3.39 -0.41
C GLU A 42 -8.07 3.11 -1.15
N VAL A 43 -6.97 2.99 -0.39
CA VAL A 43 -5.73 2.38 -0.85
C VAL A 43 -5.39 1.23 0.10
N ALA A 44 -5.11 0.06 -0.46
CA ALA A 44 -4.90 -1.16 0.32
C ALA A 44 -3.42 -1.54 0.40
N PHE A 45 -3.04 -2.11 1.53
CA PHE A 45 -1.70 -2.63 1.79
C PHE A 45 -1.77 -4.13 2.00
N ALA A 46 -1.14 -4.89 1.09
CA ALA A 46 -1.00 -6.34 1.14
C ALA A 46 0.45 -6.73 1.42
N GLY A 47 0.68 -7.83 2.07
CA GLY A 47 2.05 -8.31 2.29
C GLY A 47 2.11 -9.49 3.25
N LYS A 48 3.22 -10.21 3.19
CA LYS A 48 3.52 -11.32 4.08
C LYS A 48 3.58 -10.85 5.54
N SER A 49 3.24 -11.73 6.47
CA SER A 49 3.44 -11.47 7.90
C SER A 49 4.88 -11.07 8.19
N ASN A 50 5.05 -10.06 9.03
CA ASN A 50 6.37 -9.49 9.40
C ASN A 50 7.16 -8.85 8.24
N VAL A 51 6.52 -8.55 7.12
CA VAL A 51 7.14 -7.81 6.01
C VAL A 51 7.40 -6.33 6.36
N GLY A 52 6.72 -5.80 7.38
CA GLY A 52 6.81 -4.39 7.80
C GLY A 52 5.56 -3.57 7.47
N LYS A 53 4.41 -4.21 7.17
CA LYS A 53 3.17 -3.54 6.77
C LYS A 53 2.65 -2.57 7.83
N SER A 54 2.45 -2.99 9.06
CA SER A 54 2.02 -2.10 10.16
C SER A 54 3.05 -1.01 10.47
N SER A 55 4.35 -1.30 10.35
CA SER A 55 5.40 -0.29 10.51
C SER A 55 5.33 0.77 9.41
N LEU A 56 5.08 0.37 8.16
CA LEU A 56 4.88 1.29 7.05
C LEU A 56 3.66 2.17 7.29
N ILE A 57 2.49 1.59 7.62
CA ILE A 57 1.27 2.35 7.91
C ILE A 57 1.52 3.34 9.05
N ASN A 58 2.14 2.92 10.15
CA ASN A 58 2.49 3.82 11.24
C ASN A 58 3.44 4.94 10.81
N THR A 59 4.38 4.66 9.91
CA THR A 59 5.31 5.66 9.35
C THR A 59 4.57 6.66 8.47
N LEU A 60 3.66 6.20 7.62
CA LEU A 60 2.81 7.07 6.80
C LEU A 60 2.01 8.01 7.68
N LEU A 61 1.39 7.47 8.73
CA LEU A 61 0.52 8.20 9.65
C LEU A 61 1.27 9.03 10.69
N MET A 62 2.59 8.95 10.75
CA MET A 62 3.39 9.59 11.80
C MET A 62 2.89 9.23 13.22
N ARG A 63 2.47 7.98 13.39
CA ARG A 63 2.00 7.41 14.67
C ARG A 63 2.91 6.25 15.09
N LYS A 64 3.08 6.06 16.41
CA LYS A 64 3.97 5.01 16.93
C LYS A 64 3.32 3.61 16.91
N SER A 65 2.01 3.51 17.07
CA SER A 65 1.34 2.22 17.29
C SER A 65 -0.16 2.22 16.94
N LEU A 66 -0.60 3.01 15.95
CA LEU A 66 -2.00 2.98 15.53
C LEU A 66 -2.31 1.66 14.81
N ALA A 67 -1.47 1.30 13.85
CA ALA A 67 -1.50 -0.04 13.27
C ALA A 67 -0.70 -1.00 14.17
N ARG A 68 -1.38 -2.02 14.66
CA ARG A 68 -0.77 -2.98 15.60
C ARG A 68 0.24 -3.86 14.88
N THR A 69 1.47 -3.84 15.36
CA THR A 69 2.49 -4.82 14.99
C THR A 69 2.24 -6.08 15.81
N SER A 70 1.47 -7.04 15.30
CA SER A 70 1.30 -8.32 16.01
C SER A 70 2.51 -9.20 15.79
N SER A 71 3.24 -9.46 16.85
CA SER A 71 4.33 -10.45 16.89
C SER A 71 3.81 -11.89 17.09
N GLN A 72 2.50 -12.08 17.35
CA GLN A 72 1.93 -13.41 17.58
C GLN A 72 1.21 -13.94 16.35
N PRO A 73 1.63 -15.08 15.80
CA PRO A 73 0.92 -15.78 14.74
C PRO A 73 -0.49 -16.20 15.21
N GLY A 74 -1.52 -16.00 14.38
CA GLY A 74 -2.85 -16.56 14.62
C GLY A 74 -3.87 -15.66 15.31
N LYS A 75 -3.54 -14.44 15.78
CA LYS A 75 -4.54 -13.49 16.27
C LYS A 75 -5.24 -12.79 15.11
N THR A 76 -6.55 -12.83 15.15
CA THR A 76 -7.59 -12.21 14.36
C THR A 76 -7.10 -11.54 13.09
N GLN A 77 -7.22 -12.23 11.98
CA GLN A 77 -6.90 -11.67 10.68
C GLN A 77 -8.11 -10.92 10.17
N THR A 78 -7.99 -9.61 10.25
CA THR A 78 -9.04 -8.68 9.88
C THR A 78 -8.54 -7.74 8.80
N ILE A 79 -9.45 -7.20 8.00
CA ILE A 79 -9.21 -6.01 7.20
C ILE A 79 -9.47 -4.82 8.10
N ASN A 80 -8.46 -3.96 8.27
CA ASN A 80 -8.55 -2.80 9.14
C ASN A 80 -8.57 -1.52 8.30
N TYR A 81 -9.57 -0.68 8.52
CA TYR A 81 -9.79 0.57 7.80
C TYR A 81 -9.38 1.75 8.66
N TYR A 82 -8.31 2.42 8.28
CA TYR A 82 -7.84 3.64 8.94
C TYR A 82 -8.32 4.85 8.14
N ARG A 83 -9.26 5.64 8.69
CA ARG A 83 -9.68 6.91 8.12
C ARG A 83 -8.64 7.98 8.39
N ILE A 84 -8.29 8.74 7.37
CA ILE A 84 -7.27 9.77 7.43
C ILE A 84 -7.91 11.11 7.07
N ASN A 85 -7.67 12.12 7.90
CA ASN A 85 -8.01 13.53 7.64
C ASN A 85 -9.42 13.72 7.07
N LYS A 86 -10.42 13.15 7.73
CA LYS A 86 -11.81 13.28 7.31
C LYS A 86 -12.18 14.73 6.98
N ASP A 87 -12.77 14.94 5.80
CA ASP A 87 -13.20 16.24 5.27
C ASP A 87 -12.07 17.29 5.16
N GLU A 88 -10.80 16.87 5.11
CA GLU A 88 -9.67 17.78 4.96
C GLU A 88 -9.37 18.07 3.49
N THR A 89 -9.41 19.33 3.12
CA THR A 89 -9.19 19.79 1.74
C THR A 89 -8.04 20.79 1.61
N ARG A 90 -7.35 21.12 2.72
CA ARG A 90 -6.28 22.14 2.73
C ARG A 90 -4.99 21.61 2.15
N ASP A 91 -4.27 22.47 1.47
CA ASP A 91 -2.92 22.18 0.99
C ASP A 91 -1.95 21.82 2.12
N GLY A 92 -1.01 20.94 1.82
CA GLY A 92 -0.03 20.47 2.78
C GLY A 92 -0.52 19.36 3.72
N PHE A 93 -1.81 19.00 3.67
CA PHE A 93 -2.35 17.84 4.38
C PHE A 93 -2.40 16.60 3.48
N ALA A 94 -2.33 15.42 4.09
CA ALA A 94 -2.65 14.18 3.41
C ALA A 94 -4.16 14.19 3.07
N PRO A 95 -4.55 13.56 1.95
CA PRO A 95 -5.95 13.58 1.49
C PRO A 95 -6.88 12.82 2.44
N ASP A 96 -8.16 13.15 2.38
CA ASP A 96 -9.22 12.35 2.98
C ASP A 96 -9.34 11.00 2.28
N CYS A 97 -8.91 9.94 2.92
CA CYS A 97 -8.91 8.60 2.37
C CYS A 97 -8.90 7.52 3.45
N TYR A 98 -9.06 6.28 3.02
CA TYR A 98 -8.79 5.11 3.87
C TYR A 98 -7.47 4.44 3.49
N LEU A 99 -6.63 4.21 4.51
CA LEU A 99 -5.55 3.23 4.42
C LEU A 99 -6.11 1.89 4.91
N VAL A 100 -6.16 0.91 4.03
CA VAL A 100 -6.75 -0.40 4.32
C VAL A 100 -5.65 -1.43 4.54
N ASP A 101 -5.53 -1.90 5.77
CA ASP A 101 -4.54 -2.93 6.16
C ASP A 101 -5.14 -4.32 5.94
N LEU A 102 -4.70 -5.01 4.89
CA LEU A 102 -5.15 -6.36 4.58
C LEU A 102 -4.46 -7.38 5.50
N PRO A 103 -5.11 -8.52 5.80
CA PRO A 103 -4.48 -9.59 6.56
C PRO A 103 -3.13 -10.00 5.97
N GLY A 104 -2.13 -10.16 6.82
CA GLY A 104 -0.84 -10.70 6.39
C GLY A 104 -0.98 -12.17 5.98
N TYR A 105 -0.40 -12.54 4.87
CA TYR A 105 -0.36 -13.94 4.41
C TYR A 105 0.95 -14.65 4.81
N GLY A 106 1.02 -15.97 4.53
CA GLY A 106 2.25 -16.75 4.72
C GLY A 106 2.51 -17.21 6.16
N PHE A 107 1.49 -17.31 7.00
CA PHE A 107 1.63 -17.97 8.31
C PHE A 107 1.85 -19.47 8.13
N ALA A 108 3.02 -19.94 8.53
CA ALA A 108 3.37 -21.38 8.44
C ALA A 108 2.43 -22.23 9.32
N THR A 109 2.03 -21.70 10.48
CA THR A 109 1.27 -22.43 11.51
C THR A 109 -0.26 -22.40 11.31
N ALA A 110 -0.79 -21.64 10.35
CA ALA A 110 -2.23 -21.64 10.10
C ALA A 110 -2.64 -22.90 9.30
N SER A 111 -3.81 -23.48 9.67
CA SER A 111 -4.39 -24.60 8.92
C SER A 111 -4.72 -24.20 7.48
N VAL A 112 -4.84 -25.18 6.59
CA VAL A 112 -5.20 -24.97 5.17
C VAL A 112 -6.55 -24.22 5.08
N GLU A 113 -7.54 -24.66 5.85
CA GLU A 113 -8.88 -24.04 5.88
C GLU A 113 -8.85 -22.56 6.26
N VAL A 114 -8.00 -22.20 7.23
CA VAL A 114 -7.85 -20.82 7.68
C VAL A 114 -7.20 -19.98 6.57
N LYS A 115 -6.18 -20.50 5.91
CA LYS A 115 -5.53 -19.82 4.76
C LYS A 115 -6.50 -19.58 3.61
N GLU A 116 -7.34 -20.55 3.30
CA GLU A 116 -8.38 -20.43 2.27
C GLU A 116 -9.44 -19.37 2.62
N LYS A 117 -9.91 -19.34 3.89
CA LYS A 117 -10.87 -18.33 4.34
C LYS A 117 -10.31 -16.92 4.20
N TRP A 118 -9.02 -16.72 4.51
CA TRP A 118 -8.36 -15.43 4.33
C TRP A 118 -8.21 -15.06 2.85
N GLY A 119 -7.80 -16.04 2.05
CA GLY A 119 -7.71 -15.83 0.60
C GLY A 119 -9.03 -15.34 0.04
N ARG A 120 -10.13 -16.05 0.34
CA ARG A 120 -11.48 -15.66 -0.09
C ARG A 120 -11.91 -14.27 0.42
N MET A 121 -11.52 -13.90 1.65
CA MET A 121 -11.83 -12.57 2.19
C MET A 121 -11.08 -11.46 1.44
N ILE A 122 -9.78 -11.64 1.18
CA ILE A 122 -8.97 -10.68 0.44
C ILE A 122 -9.47 -10.59 -1.02
N GLU A 123 -9.68 -11.71 -1.69
CA GLU A 123 -10.19 -11.75 -3.06
C GLU A 123 -11.55 -11.05 -3.17
N ARG A 124 -12.47 -11.33 -2.24
CA ARG A 124 -13.76 -10.64 -2.18
C ARG A 124 -13.56 -9.12 -2.07
N TYR A 125 -12.68 -8.66 -1.17
CA TYR A 125 -12.40 -7.24 -1.01
C TYR A 125 -11.86 -6.61 -2.29
N LEU A 126 -10.83 -7.21 -2.90
CA LEU A 126 -10.23 -6.71 -4.14
C LEU A 126 -11.23 -6.60 -5.30
N ARG A 127 -12.21 -7.53 -5.36
CA ARG A 127 -13.19 -7.58 -6.45
C ARG A 127 -14.44 -6.73 -6.22
N THR A 128 -14.79 -6.44 -4.97
CA THR A 128 -16.09 -5.83 -4.65
C THR A 128 -16.01 -4.44 -4.03
N SER A 129 -14.86 -3.98 -3.53
CA SER A 129 -14.73 -2.62 -3.03
C SER A 129 -14.74 -1.62 -4.19
N LYS A 130 -15.79 -0.80 -4.26
CA LYS A 130 -15.92 0.27 -5.26
C LYS A 130 -15.02 1.47 -4.95
N ALA A 131 -14.67 1.66 -3.68
CA ALA A 131 -13.81 2.74 -3.23
C ALA A 131 -12.31 2.45 -3.41
N LEU A 132 -11.93 1.18 -3.63
CA LEU A 132 -10.53 0.79 -3.81
C LEU A 132 -9.99 1.33 -5.14
N LYS A 133 -8.90 2.09 -5.06
CA LYS A 133 -8.23 2.72 -6.21
C LYS A 133 -6.86 2.11 -6.51
N ARG A 134 -6.14 1.67 -5.47
CA ARG A 134 -4.77 1.17 -5.62
C ARG A 134 -4.41 0.15 -4.54
N VAL A 135 -3.56 -0.81 -4.90
CA VAL A 135 -3.03 -1.78 -3.95
C VAL A 135 -1.50 -1.68 -3.90
N PHE A 136 -0.97 -1.50 -2.70
CA PHE A 136 0.46 -1.56 -2.42
C PHE A 136 0.82 -2.97 -1.95
N LEU A 137 1.64 -3.68 -2.73
CA LEU A 137 2.18 -4.97 -2.35
C LEU A 137 3.54 -4.80 -1.68
N LEU A 138 3.64 -5.18 -0.43
CA LEU A 138 4.88 -5.10 0.34
C LEU A 138 5.69 -6.38 0.21
N VAL A 139 6.97 -6.23 -0.10
CA VAL A 139 7.96 -7.31 -0.10
C VAL A 139 9.19 -6.90 0.69
N ASP A 140 9.85 -7.84 1.33
CA ASP A 140 11.10 -7.57 2.06
C ASP A 140 12.26 -7.50 1.05
N ILE A 141 12.92 -6.34 0.93
CA ILE A 141 13.97 -6.08 -0.07
C ILE A 141 15.17 -7.06 0.04
N ARG A 142 15.35 -7.69 1.19
CA ARG A 142 16.46 -8.60 1.45
C ARG A 142 16.33 -9.97 0.79
N HIS A 143 15.13 -10.32 0.34
CA HIS A 143 14.80 -11.65 -0.14
C HIS A 143 14.13 -11.63 -1.50
N ALA A 144 14.27 -12.74 -2.25
CA ALA A 144 13.46 -12.97 -3.43
C ALA A 144 11.97 -13.11 -3.02
N PRO A 145 11.04 -12.62 -3.83
CA PRO A 145 9.62 -12.84 -3.61
C PRO A 145 9.27 -14.32 -3.49
N SER A 146 8.45 -14.65 -2.51
CA SER A 146 7.95 -16.01 -2.29
C SER A 146 6.81 -16.36 -3.27
N ALA A 147 6.42 -17.63 -3.32
CA ALA A 147 5.25 -18.06 -4.08
C ALA A 147 3.97 -17.33 -3.65
N ASN A 148 3.81 -17.05 -2.35
CA ASN A 148 2.67 -16.32 -1.85
C ASN A 148 2.69 -14.83 -2.27
N ASP A 149 3.87 -14.22 -2.40
CA ASP A 149 3.99 -12.84 -2.90
C ASP A 149 3.59 -12.78 -4.38
N ARG A 150 3.99 -13.77 -5.18
CA ARG A 150 3.58 -13.90 -6.59
C ARG A 150 2.07 -14.09 -6.72
N MET A 151 1.49 -15.02 -5.96
CA MET A 151 0.06 -15.26 -5.95
C MET A 151 -0.73 -14.00 -5.58
N MET A 152 -0.29 -13.26 -4.58
CA MET A 152 -0.95 -12.00 -4.19
C MET A 152 -0.85 -10.96 -5.30
N TYR A 153 0.31 -10.83 -5.95
CA TYR A 153 0.48 -9.92 -7.08
C TYR A 153 -0.46 -10.29 -8.24
N GLU A 154 -0.56 -11.57 -8.57
CA GLU A 154 -1.49 -12.08 -9.60
C GLU A 154 -2.95 -11.76 -9.27
N TRP A 155 -3.38 -11.92 -8.02
CA TRP A 155 -4.74 -11.56 -7.60
C TRP A 155 -5.02 -10.06 -7.75
N ILE A 156 -4.05 -9.21 -7.40
CA ILE A 156 -4.18 -7.75 -7.58
C ILE A 156 -4.36 -7.42 -9.07
N VAL A 157 -3.52 -7.97 -9.93
CA VAL A 157 -3.59 -7.75 -11.38
C VAL A 157 -4.92 -8.28 -11.95
N GLN A 158 -5.34 -9.48 -11.57
CA GLN A 158 -6.61 -10.08 -12.02
C GLN A 158 -7.84 -9.32 -11.55
N SER A 159 -7.75 -8.59 -10.44
CA SER A 159 -8.84 -7.71 -9.97
C SER A 159 -8.94 -6.40 -10.75
N GLY A 160 -8.03 -6.16 -11.71
CA GLY A 160 -7.99 -4.92 -12.49
C GLY A 160 -7.42 -3.72 -11.72
N MET A 161 -6.85 -3.94 -10.54
CA MET A 161 -6.30 -2.87 -9.73
C MET A 161 -4.86 -2.50 -10.15
N GLU A 162 -4.58 -1.21 -10.13
CA GLU A 162 -3.20 -0.75 -10.25
C GLU A 162 -2.39 -1.20 -9.04
N SER A 163 -1.29 -1.90 -9.28
CA SER A 163 -0.38 -2.36 -8.24
C SER A 163 0.91 -1.55 -8.20
N VAL A 164 1.34 -1.23 -6.99
CA VAL A 164 2.66 -0.67 -6.71
C VAL A 164 3.36 -1.59 -5.73
N VAL A 165 4.63 -1.90 -5.98
CA VAL A 165 5.42 -2.72 -5.07
C VAL A 165 6.21 -1.82 -4.12
N ILE A 166 6.14 -2.09 -2.82
CA ILE A 166 6.96 -1.42 -1.80
C ILE A 166 8.00 -2.41 -1.29
N ALA A 167 9.27 -2.14 -1.60
CA ALA A 167 10.40 -2.94 -1.13
C ALA A 167 10.83 -2.44 0.26
N THR A 168 10.32 -3.09 1.30
CA THR A 168 10.51 -2.68 2.71
C THR A 168 11.88 -3.05 3.26
N LYS A 169 12.25 -2.46 4.40
CA LYS A 169 13.50 -2.73 5.16
C LYS A 169 14.75 -2.37 4.37
N LYS A 170 14.70 -1.31 3.57
CA LYS A 170 15.83 -0.80 2.78
C LYS A 170 17.05 -0.54 3.67
N ASP A 171 16.84 -0.06 4.89
CA ASP A 171 17.86 0.21 5.90
C ASP A 171 18.73 -1.01 6.29
N LYS A 172 18.29 -2.22 5.96
CA LYS A 172 19.02 -3.47 6.24
C LYS A 172 19.97 -3.87 5.10
N LEU A 173 20.04 -3.11 4.02
CA LEU A 173 20.93 -3.35 2.89
C LEU A 173 21.96 -2.23 2.73
N LYS A 174 23.16 -2.59 2.25
CA LYS A 174 24.15 -1.61 1.80
C LYS A 174 23.68 -0.97 0.48
N PRO A 175 24.01 0.30 0.20
CA PRO A 175 23.62 0.98 -1.04
C PRO A 175 23.93 0.17 -2.30
N SER A 176 25.09 -0.48 -2.36
CA SER A 176 25.54 -1.31 -3.49
C SER A 176 24.69 -2.56 -3.75
N GLN A 177 23.83 -2.97 -2.82
CA GLN A 177 23.00 -4.17 -2.93
C GLN A 177 21.57 -3.85 -3.41
N ILE A 178 21.15 -2.58 -3.29
CA ILE A 178 19.75 -2.17 -3.52
C ILE A 178 19.31 -2.48 -4.94
N ASP A 179 20.06 -2.04 -5.95
CA ASP A 179 19.69 -2.24 -7.36
C ASP A 179 19.57 -3.71 -7.73
N LYS A 180 20.47 -4.54 -7.22
CA LYS A 180 20.41 -6.00 -7.41
C LYS A 180 19.14 -6.57 -6.80
N SER A 181 18.79 -6.16 -5.59
CA SER A 181 17.58 -6.62 -4.91
C SER A 181 16.30 -6.17 -5.60
N LEU A 182 16.25 -4.93 -6.09
CA LEU A 182 15.10 -4.42 -6.86
C LEU A 182 14.91 -5.19 -8.18
N LYS A 183 16.00 -5.50 -8.89
CA LYS A 183 15.96 -6.35 -10.08
C LYS A 183 15.44 -7.76 -9.75
N GLN A 184 15.89 -8.34 -8.64
CA GLN A 184 15.43 -9.65 -8.18
C GLN A 184 13.92 -9.64 -7.85
N ILE A 185 13.41 -8.56 -7.22
CA ILE A 185 11.98 -8.39 -6.96
C ILE A 185 11.20 -8.30 -8.27
N ARG A 186 11.66 -7.47 -9.21
CA ARG A 186 11.00 -7.29 -10.51
C ARG A 186 10.89 -8.62 -11.26
N THR A 187 11.97 -9.35 -11.36
CA THR A 187 11.99 -10.67 -12.01
C THR A 187 11.16 -11.69 -11.25
N GLY A 188 11.30 -11.73 -9.91
CA GLY A 188 10.62 -12.72 -9.08
C GLY A 188 9.10 -12.59 -9.04
N LEU A 189 8.56 -11.38 -9.23
CA LEU A 189 7.13 -11.10 -9.34
C LEU A 189 6.64 -11.03 -10.81
N ASN A 190 7.55 -11.15 -11.79
CA ASN A 190 7.24 -10.95 -13.20
C ASN A 190 6.54 -9.60 -13.46
N LEU A 191 7.11 -8.52 -12.90
CA LEU A 191 6.51 -7.19 -13.01
C LEU A 191 6.63 -6.64 -14.42
N GLY A 192 5.56 -6.03 -14.94
CA GLY A 192 5.60 -5.25 -16.18
C GLY A 192 6.57 -4.06 -16.07
N ALA A 193 7.02 -3.55 -17.22
CA ALA A 193 7.97 -2.42 -17.29
C ALA A 193 7.48 -1.21 -16.47
N ASP A 194 6.19 -0.91 -16.54
CA ASP A 194 5.58 0.28 -15.93
C ASP A 194 5.25 0.10 -14.44
N THR A 195 5.35 -1.13 -13.91
CA THR A 195 5.08 -1.36 -12.49
C THR A 195 6.15 -0.69 -11.63
N ARG A 196 5.72 0.24 -10.78
CA ARG A 196 6.59 0.99 -9.87
C ARG A 196 7.04 0.14 -8.69
N ILE A 197 8.33 0.24 -8.33
CA ILE A 197 8.88 -0.34 -7.10
C ILE A 197 9.46 0.81 -6.28
N ILE A 198 9.00 0.94 -5.02
CA ILE A 198 9.47 1.98 -4.11
C ILE A 198 10.31 1.30 -3.01
N PRO A 199 11.62 1.58 -2.92
CA PRO A 199 12.41 1.22 -1.77
C PRO A 199 11.94 2.01 -0.54
N PHE A 200 11.71 1.32 0.59
CA PHE A 200 11.13 1.92 1.77
C PHE A 200 11.84 1.49 3.06
N SER A 201 12.03 2.44 3.96
CA SER A 201 12.48 2.18 5.33
C SER A 201 11.58 2.86 6.36
N SER A 202 11.02 2.09 7.28
CA SER A 202 10.29 2.64 8.43
C SER A 202 11.23 3.32 9.45
N GLU A 203 12.49 2.93 9.51
CA GLU A 203 13.49 3.48 10.44
C GLU A 203 13.93 4.87 10.01
N THR A 204 14.28 5.04 8.74
CA THR A 204 14.76 6.32 8.19
C THR A 204 13.64 7.16 7.57
N ARG A 205 12.43 6.60 7.41
CA ARG A 205 11.27 7.17 6.70
C ARG A 205 11.50 7.40 5.21
N GLU A 206 12.55 6.86 4.65
CA GLU A 206 12.82 6.96 3.22
C GLU A 206 11.71 6.28 2.42
N GLY A 207 11.29 6.89 1.33
CA GLY A 207 10.18 6.43 0.50
C GLY A 207 8.77 6.87 0.97
N ARG A 208 8.65 7.51 2.17
CA ARG A 208 7.35 7.92 2.71
C ARG A 208 6.61 8.89 1.78
N ASP A 209 7.29 9.92 1.31
CA ASP A 209 6.66 10.94 0.49
C ASP A 209 6.30 10.39 -0.90
N ALA A 210 7.14 9.54 -1.48
CA ALA A 210 6.82 8.84 -2.73
C ALA A 210 5.56 7.95 -2.61
N VAL A 211 5.34 7.29 -1.48
CA VAL A 211 4.11 6.53 -1.23
C VAL A 211 2.90 7.48 -1.12
N TRP A 212 3.03 8.62 -0.42
CA TRP A 212 1.96 9.60 -0.33
C TRP A 212 1.61 10.23 -1.68
N ASP A 213 2.60 10.51 -2.53
CA ASP A 213 2.37 11.01 -3.90
C ASP A 213 1.50 10.02 -4.68
N LEU A 214 1.80 8.73 -4.59
CA LEU A 214 1.01 7.68 -5.23
C LEU A 214 -0.39 7.52 -4.62
N ILE A 215 -0.55 7.74 -3.32
CA ILE A 215 -1.87 7.76 -2.68
C ILE A 215 -2.71 8.92 -3.22
N ARG A 216 -2.11 10.11 -3.44
CA ARG A 216 -2.81 11.25 -4.08
C ARG A 216 -3.14 11.00 -5.54
N GLU A 217 -2.21 10.47 -6.31
CA GLU A 217 -2.46 10.11 -7.71
C GLU A 217 -3.68 9.19 -7.84
N ALA A 218 -3.90 8.29 -6.87
CA ALA A 218 -5.02 7.37 -6.87
C ALA A 218 -6.39 8.08 -6.73
N SER A 219 -6.46 9.29 -6.15
CA SER A 219 -7.71 10.06 -6.05
C SER A 219 -8.18 10.63 -7.38
N GLY A 220 -7.25 10.91 -8.31
CA GLY A 220 -7.54 11.51 -9.63
C GLY A 220 -7.88 10.53 -10.75
N SER A 221 -7.79 9.23 -10.53
CA SER A 221 -7.97 8.21 -11.57
C SER A 221 -9.43 7.80 -11.84
N SER A 222 -10.43 8.59 -11.41
CA SER A 222 -11.85 8.20 -11.54
C SER A 222 -12.62 8.76 -12.75
N ASP A 223 -11.99 9.55 -13.67
CA ASP A 223 -12.76 10.26 -14.71
C ASP A 223 -12.44 9.92 -16.19
N SER A 224 -11.75 8.82 -16.49
CA SER A 224 -11.43 8.50 -17.90
C SER A 224 -12.18 7.32 -18.51
N SER A 225 -13.10 6.67 -17.80
CA SER A 225 -13.87 5.54 -18.35
C SER A 225 -15.30 5.86 -18.81
N ASP A 226 -15.86 7.04 -18.49
CA ASP A 226 -17.26 7.37 -18.85
C ASP A 226 -17.43 8.25 -20.11
N MET A 227 -16.37 8.52 -20.87
CA MET A 227 -16.46 9.31 -22.13
C MET A 227 -16.23 8.48 -23.40
N LYS A 228 -16.64 7.21 -23.44
CA LYS A 228 -16.79 6.48 -24.71
C LYS A 228 -18.12 5.75 -24.74
N GLY A 229 -19.15 6.52 -25.09
CA GLY A 229 -20.47 5.97 -25.33
C GLY A 229 -21.46 7.04 -25.79
N HIS A 230 -21.27 7.53 -27.00
CA HIS A 230 -22.39 8.01 -27.87
C HIS A 230 -21.94 7.91 -29.31
#